data_89d0c263bd9fc0a5adce7de10a294033
#
_entry.id   89d0c263bd9fc0a5adce7de10a294033
#
_cell.length_a   1.000
_cell.length_b   1.000
_cell.length_c   1.000
_cell.angle_alpha   90.00
_cell.angle_beta   90.00
_cell.angle_gamma   90.00
#
_symmetry.space_group_name_H-M   'P 1'
#
loop_
_entity.id
_entity.type
_entity.pdbx_description
1 polymer ?
#
loop_
_entity_poly.entity_id
_entity_poly.type
_entity_poly.pdbx_seq_one_letter_code
_entity_poly.pdbx_strand_id
1 'polypeptide(L)'
;MSGETVNLLQQRLAAALQPTALAIRDDSHLHAGHVGARSGGGHYHIDIVAVAFAGKNTVARHRMIYDAAGELMRGPVHALSINAKAVGEV
;
A
#
# COMPACT_ATOMS: atom_id res chain seq x y z
N MET A 1 11.61 13.59 2.64
CA MET A 1 10.96 13.34 3.92
C MET A 1 10.18 12.03 3.88
N SER A 2 10.34 11.22 4.90
CA SER A 2 9.75 9.89 4.93
C SER A 2 8.22 9.88 4.86
N GLY A 3 7.56 10.91 5.39
CA GLY A 3 6.10 10.99 5.38
C GLY A 3 5.48 11.32 4.03
N GLU A 4 6.28 11.78 3.07
CA GLU A 4 5.76 12.19 1.77
C GLU A 4 5.21 11.01 0.97
N THR A 5 5.93 9.90 0.93
CA THR A 5 5.47 8.72 0.20
C THR A 5 4.21 8.12 0.83
N VAL A 6 4.15 8.07 2.17
CA VAL A 6 2.95 7.60 2.87
C VAL A 6 1.75 8.47 2.50
N ASN A 7 1.93 9.79 2.47
CA ASN A 7 0.86 10.71 2.11
C ASN A 7 0.39 10.50 0.67
N LEU A 8 1.32 10.31 -0.26
CA LEU A 8 0.97 10.06 -1.66
C LEU A 8 0.22 8.74 -1.82
N LEU A 9 0.69 7.67 -1.17
CA LEU A 9 -0.02 6.39 -1.18
C LEU A 9 -1.42 6.54 -0.63
N GLN A 10 -1.56 7.22 0.50
CA GLN A 10 -2.85 7.43 1.14
C GLN A 10 -3.81 8.16 0.20
N GLN A 11 -3.35 9.22 -0.45
CA GLN A 11 -4.17 9.99 -1.37
C GLN A 11 -4.63 9.14 -2.56
N ARG A 12 -3.72 8.36 -3.13
CA ARG A 12 -4.05 7.54 -4.30
C ARG A 12 -5.01 6.43 -3.96
N LEU A 13 -4.78 5.75 -2.84
CA LEU A 13 -5.67 4.66 -2.41
C LEU A 13 -7.03 5.19 -2.01
N ALA A 14 -7.08 6.32 -1.33
CA ALA A 14 -8.35 6.95 -0.93
C ALA A 14 -9.16 7.36 -2.16
N ALA A 15 -8.52 7.94 -3.15
CA ALA A 15 -9.20 8.40 -4.36
C ALA A 15 -9.72 7.23 -5.20
N ALA A 16 -8.92 6.18 -5.34
CA ALA A 16 -9.26 5.06 -6.24
C ALA A 16 -10.23 4.07 -5.60
N LEU A 17 -10.10 3.80 -4.31
CA LEU A 17 -10.81 2.70 -3.66
C LEU A 17 -11.82 3.15 -2.61
N GLN A 18 -11.76 4.41 -2.20
CA GLN A 18 -12.70 4.99 -1.21
C GLN A 18 -12.85 4.11 0.03
N PRO A 19 -11.74 3.78 0.70
CA PRO A 19 -11.78 2.85 1.83
C PRO A 19 -12.53 3.43 3.02
N THR A 20 -13.16 2.56 3.80
CA THR A 20 -13.77 2.94 5.08
C THR A 20 -12.71 3.01 6.17
N ALA A 21 -11.60 2.31 6.00
CA ALA A 21 -10.45 2.37 6.89
C ALA A 21 -9.17 2.19 6.10
N LEU A 22 -8.16 2.96 6.43
CA LEU A 22 -6.87 2.91 5.76
C LEU A 22 -5.77 3.31 6.73
N ALA A 23 -4.79 2.43 6.90
CA ALA A 23 -3.60 2.71 7.68
C ALA A 23 -2.37 2.27 6.88
N ILE A 24 -1.39 3.14 6.78
CA ILE A 24 -0.15 2.86 6.06
C ILE A 24 1.01 3.07 7.03
N ARG A 25 1.85 2.03 7.14
CA ARG A 25 3.03 2.08 7.99
C ARG A 25 4.28 2.00 7.13
N ASP A 26 5.23 2.87 7.38
CA ASP A 26 6.54 2.85 6.73
C ASP A 26 7.44 1.88 7.49
N ASP A 27 7.71 0.74 6.90
CA ASP A 27 8.55 -0.31 7.48
C ASP A 27 9.95 -0.31 6.87
N SER A 28 10.33 0.74 6.16
CA SER A 28 11.63 0.81 5.48
C SER A 28 12.81 0.62 6.43
N HIS A 29 12.69 1.10 7.67
CA HIS A 29 13.75 0.98 8.66
C HIS A 29 14.04 -0.46 9.06
N LEU A 30 13.08 -1.38 8.88
CA LEU A 30 13.27 -2.80 9.19
C LEU A 30 14.24 -3.47 8.19
N HIS A 31 14.49 -2.81 7.08
CA HIS A 31 15.36 -3.32 6.02
C HIS A 31 16.64 -2.51 5.86
N ALA A 32 16.93 -1.64 6.82
CA ALA A 32 18.14 -0.82 6.79
C ALA A 32 19.38 -1.71 6.75
N GLY A 33 20.29 -1.42 5.85
CA GLY A 33 21.49 -2.23 5.65
C GLY A 33 21.35 -3.34 4.61
N HIS A 34 20.16 -3.67 4.18
CA HIS A 34 19.95 -4.64 3.11
C HIS A 34 20.23 -4.00 1.75
N VAL A 35 20.63 -4.82 0.80
CA VAL A 35 20.92 -4.34 -0.55
C VAL A 35 19.73 -3.60 -1.16
N GLY A 36 18.54 -4.13 -0.95
CA GLY A 36 17.32 -3.51 -1.46
C GLY A 36 17.09 -2.11 -0.91
N ALA A 37 17.48 -1.86 0.33
CA ALA A 37 17.33 -0.54 0.95
C ALA A 37 18.24 0.49 0.30
N ARG A 38 19.35 0.07 -0.27
CA ARG A 38 20.31 0.97 -0.93
C ARG A 38 19.77 1.56 -2.23
N SER A 39 18.78 0.91 -2.83
CA SER A 39 18.22 1.40 -4.09
C SER A 39 17.29 2.60 -3.89
N GLY A 40 17.03 2.98 -2.65
CA GLY A 40 16.20 4.12 -2.33
C GLY A 40 14.71 3.82 -2.25
N GLY A 41 14.31 2.59 -2.53
CA GLY A 41 12.92 2.19 -2.42
C GLY A 41 12.54 1.85 -0.99
N GLY A 42 11.29 2.15 -0.60
CA GLY A 42 10.78 1.86 0.73
C GLY A 42 9.87 0.66 0.78
N HIS A 43 9.71 0.11 1.98
CA HIS A 43 8.75 -0.93 2.30
C HIS A 43 7.61 -0.33 3.11
N TYR A 44 6.38 -0.59 2.69
CA TYR A 44 5.20 -0.04 3.35
C TYR A 44 4.20 -1.15 3.63
N HIS A 45 3.57 -1.08 4.79
CA HIS A 45 2.50 -1.99 5.15
C HIS A 45 1.17 -1.25 5.05
N ILE A 46 0.20 -1.86 4.37
CA ILE A 46 -1.11 -1.25 4.14
C ILE A 46 -2.18 -2.15 4.76
N ASP A 47 -2.94 -1.58 5.69
CA ASP A 47 -4.19 -2.17 6.17
C ASP A 47 -5.32 -1.34 5.58
N ILE A 48 -6.19 -1.98 4.81
CA ILE A 48 -7.24 -1.29 4.09
C ILE A 48 -8.53 -2.09 4.10
N VAL A 49 -9.64 -1.38 4.35
CA VAL A 49 -10.99 -1.95 4.30
C VAL A 49 -11.80 -1.14 3.32
N ALA A 50 -12.36 -1.79 2.30
CA ALA A 50 -13.15 -1.10 1.29
C ALA A 50 -14.24 -1.99 0.71
N VAL A 51 -15.39 -1.40 0.41
CA VAL A 51 -16.49 -2.09 -0.27
C VAL A 51 -16.02 -2.63 -1.62
N ALA A 52 -15.10 -1.93 -2.27
CA ALA A 52 -14.58 -2.32 -3.58
C ALA A 52 -13.95 -3.72 -3.59
N PHE A 53 -13.55 -4.24 -2.44
CA PHE A 53 -12.96 -5.57 -2.33
C PHE A 53 -13.97 -6.70 -2.21
N ALA A 54 -15.26 -6.39 -2.06
CA ALA A 54 -16.29 -7.41 -1.92
C ALA A 54 -16.30 -8.33 -3.14
N GLY A 55 -16.30 -9.65 -2.90
CA GLY A 55 -16.30 -10.63 -3.98
C GLY A 55 -14.95 -10.80 -4.69
N LYS A 56 -13.91 -10.12 -4.27
CA LYS A 56 -12.59 -10.22 -4.88
C LYS A 56 -11.70 -11.14 -4.06
N ASN A 57 -10.89 -11.96 -4.74
CA ASN A 57 -9.88 -12.77 -4.04
C ASN A 57 -8.65 -11.94 -3.70
N THR A 58 -7.70 -12.54 -3.00
CA THR A 58 -6.49 -11.85 -2.55
C THR A 58 -5.70 -11.26 -3.70
N VAL A 59 -5.51 -12.02 -4.77
CA VAL A 59 -4.74 -11.54 -5.92
C VAL A 59 -5.40 -10.32 -6.56
N ALA A 60 -6.73 -10.38 -6.73
CA ALA A 60 -7.46 -9.27 -7.33
C ALA A 60 -7.38 -8.01 -6.46
N ARG A 61 -7.49 -8.17 -5.14
CA ARG A 61 -7.39 -7.04 -4.20
C ARG A 61 -6.01 -6.39 -4.27
N HIS A 62 -4.96 -7.21 -4.30
CA HIS A 62 -3.59 -6.70 -4.42
C HIS A 62 -3.38 -5.95 -5.72
N ARG A 63 -3.91 -6.47 -6.84
CA ARG A 63 -3.83 -5.77 -8.11
C ARG A 63 -4.51 -4.41 -8.07
N MET A 64 -5.67 -4.33 -7.43
CA MET A 64 -6.38 -3.07 -7.29
C MET A 64 -5.53 -2.04 -6.55
N ILE A 65 -4.82 -2.49 -5.53
CA ILE A 65 -3.95 -1.61 -4.75
C ILE A 65 -2.72 -1.19 -5.55
N TYR A 66 -2.07 -2.13 -6.26
CA TYR A 66 -0.93 -1.78 -7.11
C TYR A 66 -1.35 -0.82 -8.23
N ASP A 67 -2.51 -1.04 -8.83
CA ASP A 67 -3.02 -0.13 -9.87
C ASP A 67 -3.28 1.26 -9.30
N ALA A 68 -3.83 1.34 -8.11
CA ALA A 68 -4.08 2.63 -7.45
C ALA A 68 -2.79 3.35 -7.10
N ALA A 69 -1.76 2.61 -6.65
CA ALA A 69 -0.46 3.19 -6.35
C ALA A 69 0.23 3.69 -7.62
N GLY A 70 0.00 3.01 -8.74
CA GLY A 70 0.46 3.45 -10.04
C GLY A 70 1.97 3.63 -10.11
N GLU A 71 2.40 4.79 -10.57
CA GLU A 71 3.82 5.08 -10.78
C GLU A 71 4.64 5.13 -9.50
N LEU A 72 4.01 5.22 -8.33
CA LEU A 72 4.75 5.15 -7.07
C LEU A 72 5.49 3.82 -6.94
N MET A 73 4.97 2.76 -7.55
CA MET A 73 5.63 1.45 -7.54
C MET A 73 6.91 1.41 -8.37
N ARG A 74 7.14 2.42 -9.18
CA ARG A 74 8.35 2.51 -10.03
C ARG A 74 9.43 3.40 -9.43
N GLY A 75 9.15 4.01 -8.29
CA GLY A 75 10.05 4.97 -7.67
C GLY A 75 10.16 4.76 -6.18
N PRO A 76 9.43 5.56 -5.39
CA PRO A 76 9.63 5.56 -3.94
C PRO A 76 9.16 4.28 -3.24
N VAL A 77 8.29 3.48 -3.87
CA VAL A 77 7.79 2.25 -3.24
C VAL A 77 8.47 1.05 -3.87
N HIS A 78 9.26 0.35 -3.06
CA HIS A 78 9.94 -0.87 -3.48
C HIS A 78 9.05 -2.09 -3.30
N ALA A 79 8.37 -2.19 -2.17
CA ALA A 79 7.50 -3.32 -1.87
C ALA A 79 6.36 -2.91 -0.95
N LEU A 80 5.24 -3.60 -1.11
CA LEU A 80 4.06 -3.42 -0.27
C LEU A 80 3.73 -4.74 0.43
N SER A 81 3.42 -4.65 1.73
CA SER A 81 2.78 -5.70 2.49
C SER A 81 1.32 -5.27 2.69
N ILE A 82 0.39 -6.09 2.27
CA ILE A 82 -1.00 -5.67 2.15
C ILE A 82 -1.92 -6.59 2.95
N ASN A 83 -2.79 -5.98 3.75
CA ASN A 83 -3.91 -6.64 4.39
C ASN A 83 -5.18 -5.94 3.93
N ALA A 84 -5.85 -6.53 2.92
CA ALA A 84 -7.00 -5.93 2.28
C ALA A 84 -8.26 -6.72 2.62
N LYS A 85 -9.26 -6.03 3.16
CA LYS A 85 -10.53 -6.65 3.56
C LYS A 85 -11.71 -5.89 2.97
N ALA A 86 -12.76 -6.63 2.65
CA ALA A 86 -14.04 -6.01 2.36
C ALA A 86 -14.74 -5.64 3.67
N VAL A 87 -15.68 -4.72 3.59
CA VAL A 87 -16.45 -4.30 4.77
C VAL A 87 -17.17 -5.53 5.34
N GLY A 88 -17.05 -5.73 6.65
CA GLY A 88 -17.66 -6.85 7.33
C GLY A 88 -16.79 -8.09 7.44
N GLU A 89 -15.67 -8.16 6.74
CA GLU A 89 -14.73 -9.26 6.90
C GLU A 89 -13.87 -9.05 8.16
N VAL A 90 -13.50 -10.14 8.78
CA VAL A 90 -12.64 -10.11 9.98
C VAL A 90 -11.23 -10.56 9.71
#